data_04db1f0ae682df96f60cf72d041e8132
#
_entry.id   04db1f0ae682df96f60cf72d041e8132
#
_cell.length_a   1.000
_cell.length_b   1.000
_cell.length_c   1.000
_cell.angle_alpha   90.00
_cell.angle_beta   90.00
_cell.angle_gamma   90.00
#
_symmetry.space_group_name_H-M   'P 1'
#
loop_
_entity.id
_entity.type
_entity.pdbx_description
1 polymer ?
#
loop_
_entity_poly.entity_id
_entity_poly.type
_entity_poly.pdbx_seq_one_letter_code
_entity_poly.pdbx_strand_id
1 'polypeptide(L)'
;MTVVIGWRRATALIGLAIGLTAGAAHATEELNALVWCDHTDPALLEPFEKRFDVKVNVKDYEGTGTALALIEQSRPGDWDVFVVDSVDVPRVVEAGLLAPLPEAEFPWSDIFPELRQEKLHFKDGKMYAAPEKFGYNTLAYNKAKVDPADMRHTPVLWDPKYKGRIAVYDYYIPLMGMVAIGLGMKPSDISEANLPQIRDRLFAIKENSALVGDVVTSQTALATGQVDIIAGGGEYVTAGLHQENADLDWVLPDDGGVRWMQAIGVFASSEKQRLATEFVKYILSPEGQARLATSSCYWAMPANAKAELTDEQKQVLRWDEQPGFIAKSYPYFIPDADLDAKMLEVWTEFLQH
;
A
#
# COMPACT_ATOMS: atom_id res chain seq x y z
N MET A 1 -46.21 84.52 47.56
CA MET A 1 -45.59 83.43 48.31
C MET A 1 -46.23 82.17 47.84
N THR A 2 -45.61 81.53 46.84
CA THR A 2 -46.19 80.34 46.17
C THR A 2 -45.16 79.24 46.19
N VAL A 3 -45.43 78.19 46.86
CA VAL A 3 -44.56 77.00 46.97
C VAL A 3 -44.89 76.05 45.82
N VAL A 4 -43.88 75.73 44.99
CA VAL A 4 -44.01 74.76 43.94
C VAL A 4 -43.31 73.45 44.39
N ILE A 5 -44.11 72.38 44.51
CA ILE A 5 -43.66 71.02 44.83
C ILE A 5 -43.26 70.30 43.56
N GLY A 6 -41.96 69.94 43.38
CA GLY A 6 -41.46 69.18 42.26
C GLY A 6 -41.55 67.69 42.51
N TRP A 7 -42.19 66.95 41.58
CA TRP A 7 -42.24 65.52 41.56
C TRP A 7 -41.00 64.94 40.77
N ARG A 8 -40.19 64.16 41.45
CA ARG A 8 -39.13 63.39 40.82
C ARG A 8 -39.71 62.05 40.34
N ARG A 9 -39.68 61.84 39.03
CA ARG A 9 -39.95 60.53 38.42
C ARG A 9 -38.67 59.71 38.49
N ALA A 10 -38.69 58.57 39.18
CA ALA A 10 -37.66 57.55 39.14
C ALA A 10 -37.89 56.61 37.94
N THR A 11 -37.00 56.61 36.99
CA THR A 11 -37.01 55.69 35.85
C THR A 11 -36.14 54.47 36.23
N ALA A 12 -36.77 53.31 36.42
CA ALA A 12 -36.08 52.05 36.66
C ALA A 12 -35.61 51.51 35.29
N LEU A 13 -34.30 51.46 35.06
CA LEU A 13 -33.67 50.78 33.93
C LEU A 13 -33.55 49.28 34.29
N ILE A 14 -34.39 48.43 33.66
CA ILE A 14 -34.24 46.99 33.69
C ILE A 14 -33.18 46.63 32.63
N GLY A 15 -31.97 46.35 33.09
CA GLY A 15 -30.89 45.83 32.25
C GLY A 15 -31.15 44.37 31.88
N LEU A 16 -31.54 44.10 30.64
CA LEU A 16 -31.62 42.73 30.06
C LEU A 16 -30.21 42.26 29.78
N ALA A 17 -29.63 41.45 30.67
CA ALA A 17 -28.35 40.75 30.41
C ALA A 17 -28.61 39.59 29.43
N ILE A 18 -28.38 39.81 28.14
CA ILE A 18 -28.30 38.75 27.15
C ILE A 18 -26.97 38.02 27.34
N GLY A 19 -27.03 36.88 28.01
CA GLY A 19 -25.90 35.95 28.11
C GLY A 19 -25.58 35.38 26.69
N LEU A 20 -24.59 35.94 26.03
CA LEU A 20 -23.95 35.31 24.87
C LEU A 20 -23.19 34.10 25.40
N THR A 21 -23.78 32.90 25.35
CA THR A 21 -23.06 31.64 25.36
C THR A 21 -22.34 31.56 24.03
N ALA A 22 -21.09 32.05 23.97
CA ALA A 22 -20.20 31.72 22.91
C ALA A 22 -19.98 30.20 22.99
N GLY A 23 -20.70 29.45 22.17
CA GLY A 23 -20.36 28.06 21.88
C GLY A 23 -18.93 28.09 21.29
N ALA A 24 -17.97 27.59 22.03
CA ALA A 24 -16.65 27.34 21.49
C ALA A 24 -16.89 26.42 20.28
N ALA A 25 -16.72 26.95 19.08
CA ALA A 25 -16.57 26.10 17.89
C ALA A 25 -15.32 25.25 18.18
N HIS A 26 -15.51 23.99 18.57
CA HIS A 26 -14.41 23.05 18.60
C HIS A 26 -13.92 22.97 17.14
N ALA A 27 -12.72 23.45 16.89
CA ALA A 27 -12.04 23.11 15.63
C ALA A 27 -11.94 21.58 15.61
N THR A 28 -12.46 20.97 14.55
CA THR A 28 -12.32 19.52 14.33
C THR A 28 -10.84 19.19 14.38
N GLU A 29 -10.46 18.23 15.19
CA GLU A 29 -9.07 17.75 15.25
C GLU A 29 -8.68 17.19 13.88
N GLU A 30 -7.46 17.44 13.44
CA GLU A 30 -6.97 16.97 12.14
C GLU A 30 -5.86 15.94 12.32
N LEU A 31 -5.83 14.91 11.48
CA LEU A 31 -4.76 13.93 11.39
C LEU A 31 -4.16 13.97 9.98
N ASN A 32 -2.86 14.17 9.86
CA ASN A 32 -2.19 14.27 8.57
C ASN A 32 -1.45 12.96 8.26
N ALA A 33 -1.80 12.31 7.17
CA ALA A 33 -1.25 11.03 6.78
C ALA A 33 -0.54 11.10 5.41
N LEU A 34 0.70 10.62 5.36
CA LEU A 34 1.46 10.43 4.14
C LEU A 34 1.32 8.96 3.73
N VAL A 35 0.67 8.69 2.60
CA VAL A 35 0.10 7.37 2.28
C VAL A 35 0.24 7.01 0.81
N TRP A 36 -0.06 5.76 0.47
CA TRP A 36 -0.32 5.36 -0.92
C TRP A 36 -1.76 5.70 -1.31
N CYS A 37 -2.06 5.73 -2.62
CA CYS A 37 -3.36 6.16 -3.16
C CYS A 37 -4.55 5.36 -2.63
N ASP A 38 -4.36 4.11 -2.23
CA ASP A 38 -5.40 3.24 -1.67
C ASP A 38 -5.96 3.73 -0.33
N HIS A 39 -5.21 4.55 0.40
CA HIS A 39 -5.66 5.18 1.64
C HIS A 39 -6.43 6.49 1.43
N THR A 40 -6.58 6.95 0.19
CA THR A 40 -7.34 8.19 -0.10
C THR A 40 -8.84 7.95 -0.22
N ASP A 41 -9.29 6.70 -0.20
CA ASP A 41 -10.69 6.34 -0.38
C ASP A 41 -11.57 6.86 0.77
N PRO A 42 -12.59 7.68 0.51
CA PRO A 42 -13.51 8.15 1.54
C PRO A 42 -14.20 7.00 2.30
N ALA A 43 -14.48 5.87 1.62
CA ALA A 43 -15.06 4.71 2.24
C ALA A 43 -14.17 4.11 3.34
N LEU A 44 -12.83 4.27 3.24
CA LEU A 44 -11.90 3.90 4.29
C LEU A 44 -11.84 4.94 5.41
N LEU A 45 -11.84 6.23 5.08
CA LEU A 45 -11.56 7.30 6.04
C LEU A 45 -12.78 7.73 6.87
N GLU A 46 -13.94 7.87 6.24
CA GLU A 46 -15.14 8.40 6.90
C GLU A 46 -15.58 7.66 8.17
N PRO A 47 -15.49 6.31 8.29
CA PRO A 47 -15.87 5.62 9.52
C PRO A 47 -14.98 6.01 10.70
N PHE A 48 -13.68 6.20 10.48
CA PHE A 48 -12.74 6.66 11.49
C PHE A 48 -13.02 8.12 11.86
N GLU A 49 -13.16 9.00 10.85
CA GLU A 49 -13.46 10.43 11.06
C GLU A 49 -14.72 10.63 11.92
N LYS A 50 -15.79 9.89 11.60
CA LYS A 50 -17.05 9.95 12.37
C LYS A 50 -16.90 9.41 13.79
N ARG A 51 -16.10 8.34 13.98
CA ARG A 51 -15.90 7.71 15.30
C ARG A 51 -15.12 8.60 16.26
N PHE A 52 -14.14 9.32 15.75
CA PHE A 52 -13.20 10.12 16.56
C PHE A 52 -13.44 11.62 16.48
N ASP A 53 -14.44 12.09 15.72
CA ASP A 53 -14.72 13.51 15.44
C ASP A 53 -13.47 14.26 14.96
N VAL A 54 -12.79 13.66 13.95
CA VAL A 54 -11.53 14.12 13.39
C VAL A 54 -11.62 14.19 11.87
N LYS A 55 -10.81 15.06 11.24
CA LYS A 55 -10.57 15.05 9.80
C LYS A 55 -9.23 14.39 9.50
N VAL A 56 -9.22 13.40 8.62
CA VAL A 56 -7.99 12.78 8.12
C VAL A 56 -7.60 13.43 6.79
N ASN A 57 -6.54 14.22 6.81
CA ASN A 57 -5.95 14.80 5.61
C ASN A 57 -4.90 13.83 5.06
N VAL A 58 -5.12 13.35 3.86
CA VAL A 58 -4.21 12.41 3.21
C VAL A 58 -3.43 13.10 2.11
N LYS A 59 -2.13 12.82 2.05
CA LYS A 59 -1.26 13.14 0.93
C LYS A 59 -0.72 11.83 0.38
N ASP A 60 -1.10 11.53 -0.84
CA ASP A 60 -0.60 10.36 -1.55
C ASP A 60 0.74 10.61 -2.24
N TYR A 61 1.47 9.53 -2.42
CA TYR A 61 2.76 9.51 -3.10
C TYR A 61 2.98 8.18 -3.83
N GLU A 62 3.91 8.15 -4.76
CA GLU A 62 4.40 6.94 -5.41
C GLU A 62 5.89 6.75 -5.14
N GLY A 63 6.22 5.58 -4.56
CA GLY A 63 7.59 5.17 -4.20
C GLY A 63 8.18 5.90 -3.00
N THR A 64 8.83 5.15 -2.11
CA THR A 64 9.40 5.66 -0.84
C THR A 64 10.35 6.85 -1.03
N GLY A 65 11.08 6.91 -2.16
CA GLY A 65 11.94 8.05 -2.47
C GLY A 65 11.20 9.38 -2.55
N THR A 66 10.01 9.39 -3.17
CA THR A 66 9.13 10.57 -3.24
C THR A 66 8.64 10.96 -1.84
N ALA A 67 8.23 9.98 -1.02
CA ALA A 67 7.81 10.24 0.35
C ALA A 67 8.91 10.89 1.18
N LEU A 68 10.14 10.38 1.09
CA LEU A 68 11.28 10.94 1.82
C LEU A 68 11.59 12.37 1.39
N ALA A 69 11.50 12.68 0.10
CA ALA A 69 11.68 14.04 -0.39
C ALA A 69 10.58 15.01 0.12
N LEU A 70 9.33 14.52 0.25
CA LEU A 70 8.24 15.29 0.87
C LEU A 70 8.50 15.52 2.36
N ILE A 71 8.97 14.49 3.08
CA ILE A 71 9.31 14.61 4.51
C ILE A 71 10.44 15.61 4.73
N GLU A 72 11.50 15.58 3.90
CA GLU A 72 12.62 16.52 4.00
C GLU A 72 12.21 17.99 3.77
N GLN A 73 11.16 18.22 2.96
CA GLN A 73 10.61 19.55 2.70
C GLN A 73 9.59 20.00 3.75
N SER A 74 9.17 19.10 4.64
CA SER A 74 8.16 19.34 5.68
C SER A 74 8.84 19.74 7.00
N ARG A 75 8.05 20.34 7.91
CA ARG A 75 8.49 20.62 9.27
C ARG A 75 8.17 19.43 10.17
N PRO A 76 8.96 19.19 11.24
CA PRO A 76 8.59 18.23 12.27
C PRO A 76 7.17 18.52 12.80
N GLY A 77 6.30 17.50 12.84
CA GLY A 77 4.90 17.62 13.24
C GLY A 77 3.89 17.93 12.13
N ASP A 78 4.33 18.18 10.89
CA ASP A 78 3.42 18.32 9.74
C ASP A 78 2.73 16.99 9.38
N TRP A 79 3.33 15.84 9.73
CA TRP A 79 2.79 14.50 9.48
C TRP A 79 2.58 13.72 10.78
N ASP A 80 1.51 12.92 10.83
CA ASP A 80 1.14 12.08 11.96
C ASP A 80 1.28 10.57 11.65
N VAL A 81 0.87 10.14 10.46
CA VAL A 81 0.87 8.73 10.03
C VAL A 81 1.67 8.57 8.74
N PHE A 82 2.40 7.46 8.65
CA PHE A 82 3.16 7.09 7.46
C PHE A 82 2.84 5.65 7.04
N VAL A 83 2.40 5.50 5.80
CA VAL A 83 2.29 4.20 5.13
C VAL A 83 3.48 4.04 4.20
N VAL A 84 4.27 3.00 4.35
CA VAL A 84 5.53 2.79 3.65
C VAL A 84 5.70 1.33 3.25
N ASP A 85 6.45 1.05 2.19
CA ASP A 85 6.82 -0.33 1.88
C ASP A 85 7.59 -0.96 3.05
N SER A 86 7.21 -2.17 3.44
CA SER A 86 7.82 -2.84 4.59
C SER A 86 9.34 -2.99 4.48
N VAL A 87 9.86 -3.12 3.27
CA VAL A 87 11.31 -3.22 3.01
C VAL A 87 12.07 -1.94 3.34
N ASP A 88 11.39 -0.79 3.32
CA ASP A 88 11.96 0.52 3.63
C ASP A 88 11.81 0.91 5.12
N VAL A 89 11.01 0.16 5.90
CA VAL A 89 10.81 0.46 7.33
C VAL A 89 12.12 0.56 8.11
N PRO A 90 13.11 -0.35 7.96
CA PRO A 90 14.38 -0.21 8.66
C PRO A 90 15.07 1.13 8.39
N ARG A 91 15.07 1.58 7.14
CA ARG A 91 15.68 2.85 6.73
C ARG A 91 15.01 4.06 7.39
N VAL A 92 13.67 4.09 7.41
CA VAL A 92 12.93 5.22 8.01
C VAL A 92 12.99 5.20 9.54
N VAL A 93 13.12 4.02 10.15
CA VAL A 93 13.37 3.86 11.60
C VAL A 93 14.77 4.30 11.97
N GLU A 94 15.80 3.98 11.18
CA GLU A 94 17.17 4.45 11.38
C GLU A 94 17.29 5.96 11.26
N ALA A 95 16.54 6.56 10.35
CA ALA A 95 16.43 8.01 10.21
C ALA A 95 15.65 8.70 11.36
N GLY A 96 15.10 7.92 12.32
CA GLY A 96 14.35 8.45 13.47
C GLY A 96 12.97 9.00 13.11
N LEU A 97 12.42 8.63 11.96
CA LEU A 97 11.14 9.17 11.48
C LEU A 97 9.92 8.57 12.19
N LEU A 98 9.99 7.31 12.65
CA LEU A 98 8.87 6.61 13.28
C LEU A 98 9.01 6.51 14.79
N ALA A 99 7.90 6.60 15.50
CA ALA A 99 7.79 6.32 16.94
C ALA A 99 7.54 4.82 17.18
N PRO A 100 7.99 4.28 18.34
CA PRO A 100 7.58 2.94 18.75
C PRO A 100 6.07 2.85 18.93
N LEU A 101 5.45 1.79 18.41
CA LEU A 101 4.03 1.49 18.56
C LEU A 101 3.78 0.60 19.78
N PRO A 102 2.62 0.73 20.45
CA PRO A 102 2.22 -0.12 21.57
C PRO A 102 1.78 -1.51 21.08
N GLU A 103 2.72 -2.39 20.78
CA GLU A 103 2.51 -3.70 20.15
C GLU A 103 1.36 -4.50 20.80
N ALA A 104 1.25 -4.48 22.14
CA ALA A 104 0.23 -5.24 22.87
C ALA A 104 -1.21 -4.79 22.59
N GLU A 105 -1.40 -3.61 21.97
CA GLU A 105 -2.72 -3.07 21.65
C GLU A 105 -3.20 -3.47 20.24
N PHE A 106 -2.41 -4.18 19.46
CA PHE A 106 -2.73 -4.57 18.09
C PHE A 106 -3.27 -6.00 17.99
N PRO A 107 -4.11 -6.32 16.98
CA PRO A 107 -4.77 -7.62 16.85
C PRO A 107 -3.84 -8.68 16.21
N TRP A 108 -2.66 -8.93 16.80
CA TRP A 108 -1.66 -9.85 16.25
C TRP A 108 -2.16 -11.26 16.00
N SER A 109 -3.10 -11.76 16.83
CA SER A 109 -3.70 -13.08 16.63
C SER A 109 -4.51 -13.19 15.34
N ASP A 110 -4.88 -12.06 14.75
CA ASP A 110 -5.71 -11.98 13.56
C ASP A 110 -4.88 -11.65 12.30
N ILE A 111 -3.64 -11.18 12.46
CA ILE A 111 -2.70 -10.92 11.36
C ILE A 111 -2.03 -12.24 10.94
N PHE A 112 -1.86 -12.46 9.64
CA PHE A 112 -1.09 -13.62 9.14
C PHE A 112 0.32 -13.60 9.74
N PRO A 113 0.74 -14.69 10.42
CA PRO A 113 2.03 -14.72 11.13
C PRO A 113 3.24 -14.42 10.24
N GLU A 114 3.18 -14.81 8.97
CA GLU A 114 4.26 -14.63 7.98
C GLU A 114 4.46 -13.18 7.57
N LEU A 115 3.50 -12.30 7.87
CA LEU A 115 3.59 -10.86 7.61
C LEU A 115 4.29 -10.11 8.75
N ARG A 116 4.33 -10.69 9.94
CA ARG A 116 5.11 -10.14 11.04
C ARG A 116 6.59 -10.43 10.83
N GLN A 117 7.32 -9.48 10.32
CA GLN A 117 8.74 -9.63 10.01
C GLN A 117 9.59 -8.83 10.98
N GLU A 118 10.19 -9.53 11.96
CA GLU A 118 11.00 -8.93 13.03
C GLU A 118 12.12 -8.02 12.49
N LYS A 119 12.77 -8.44 11.40
CA LYS A 119 13.87 -7.68 10.79
C LYS A 119 13.41 -6.39 10.09
N LEU A 120 12.15 -6.29 9.72
CA LEU A 120 11.61 -5.12 9.02
C LEU A 120 10.88 -4.18 9.98
N HIS A 121 10.00 -4.73 10.83
CA HIS A 121 9.06 -3.92 11.59
C HIS A 121 9.55 -3.56 12.99
N PHE A 122 10.64 -4.21 13.47
CA PHE A 122 11.13 -4.05 14.84
C PHE A 122 12.57 -3.58 14.87
N LYS A 123 12.89 -2.78 15.89
CA LYS A 123 14.24 -2.38 16.26
C LYS A 123 14.37 -2.40 17.78
N ASP A 124 15.43 -3.04 18.30
CA ASP A 124 15.69 -3.15 19.74
C ASP A 124 14.48 -3.68 20.54
N GLY A 125 13.76 -4.66 19.99
CA GLY A 125 12.59 -5.28 20.60
C GLY A 125 11.33 -4.41 20.62
N LYS A 126 11.32 -3.27 19.93
CA LYS A 126 10.16 -2.38 19.81
C LYS A 126 9.64 -2.41 18.39
N MET A 127 8.33 -2.45 18.23
CA MET A 127 7.65 -2.32 16.96
C MET A 127 7.59 -0.85 16.53
N TYR A 128 7.84 -0.55 15.27
CA TYR A 128 7.76 0.80 14.69
C TYR A 128 6.75 0.92 13.55
N ALA A 129 6.44 -0.18 12.90
CA ALA A 129 5.39 -0.23 11.89
C ALA A 129 4.66 -1.57 11.96
N ALA A 130 3.39 -1.59 11.56
CA ALA A 130 2.58 -2.79 11.49
C ALA A 130 2.28 -3.14 10.03
N PRO A 131 2.39 -4.42 9.61
CA PRO A 131 1.96 -4.84 8.28
C PRO A 131 0.46 -4.63 8.14
N GLU A 132 0.04 -3.98 7.06
CA GLU A 132 -1.37 -3.63 6.87
C GLU A 132 -1.98 -4.22 5.59
N LYS A 133 -1.20 -4.37 4.56
CA LYS A 133 -1.65 -4.82 3.24
C LYS A 133 -0.51 -5.54 2.54
N PHE A 134 -0.84 -6.56 1.77
CA PHE A 134 0.13 -7.27 0.95
C PHE A 134 -0.47 -7.70 -0.37
N GLY A 135 0.38 -8.14 -1.27
CA GLY A 135 -0.04 -8.69 -2.55
C GLY A 135 1.13 -9.31 -3.29
N TYR A 136 0.93 -9.57 -4.58
CA TYR A 136 1.90 -10.33 -5.36
C TYR A 136 2.29 -9.62 -6.63
N ASN A 137 3.60 -9.51 -6.87
CA ASN A 137 4.11 -9.31 -8.21
C ASN A 137 4.26 -10.69 -8.85
N THR A 138 3.38 -10.98 -9.79
CA THR A 138 3.22 -12.27 -10.43
C THR A 138 2.73 -12.11 -11.87
N LEU A 139 1.73 -12.85 -12.30
CA LEU A 139 1.17 -12.78 -13.64
C LEU A 139 -0.27 -12.26 -13.57
N ALA A 140 -0.54 -11.16 -14.27
CA ALA A 140 -1.90 -10.74 -14.60
C ALA A 140 -2.14 -10.99 -16.10
N TYR A 141 -3.34 -11.41 -16.48
CA TYR A 141 -3.60 -11.82 -17.84
C TYR A 141 -5.07 -11.75 -18.23
N ASN A 142 -5.33 -11.79 -19.54
CA ASN A 142 -6.68 -11.93 -20.07
C ASN A 142 -6.94 -13.40 -20.42
N LYS A 143 -7.77 -14.10 -19.63
CA LYS A 143 -8.07 -15.53 -19.79
C LYS A 143 -8.86 -15.87 -21.06
N ALA A 144 -9.49 -14.89 -21.73
CA ALA A 144 -10.08 -15.08 -23.05
C ALA A 144 -9.03 -15.11 -24.18
N LYS A 145 -7.81 -14.66 -23.92
CA LYS A 145 -6.71 -14.55 -24.90
C LYS A 145 -5.55 -15.50 -24.63
N VAL A 146 -5.38 -15.91 -23.38
CA VAL A 146 -4.27 -16.72 -22.90
C VAL A 146 -4.82 -17.95 -22.21
N ASP A 147 -4.32 -19.14 -22.57
CA ASP A 147 -4.69 -20.38 -21.88
C ASP A 147 -4.22 -20.31 -20.41
N PRO A 148 -5.10 -20.45 -19.43
CA PRO A 148 -4.72 -20.49 -18.01
C PRO A 148 -3.67 -21.58 -17.71
N ALA A 149 -3.62 -22.66 -18.48
CA ALA A 149 -2.61 -23.71 -18.33
C ALA A 149 -1.19 -23.22 -18.60
N ASP A 150 -1.01 -22.24 -19.49
CA ASP A 150 0.29 -21.63 -19.77
C ASP A 150 0.78 -20.74 -18.63
N MET A 151 -0.16 -20.21 -17.83
CA MET A 151 0.15 -19.31 -16.71
C MET A 151 0.60 -20.04 -15.44
N ARG A 152 0.72 -21.35 -15.48
CA ARG A 152 1.12 -22.17 -14.31
C ARG A 152 2.59 -22.02 -13.93
N HIS A 153 3.43 -21.51 -14.85
CA HIS A 153 4.86 -21.39 -14.61
C HIS A 153 5.40 -20.06 -15.15
N THR A 154 6.25 -19.40 -14.39
CA THR A 154 6.88 -18.12 -14.73
C THR A 154 7.62 -18.11 -16.08
N PRO A 155 8.25 -19.22 -16.57
CA PRO A 155 8.87 -19.28 -17.89
C PRO A 155 7.99 -18.92 -19.08
N VAL A 156 6.67 -18.86 -18.94
CA VAL A 156 5.76 -18.32 -19.97
C VAL A 156 6.18 -16.93 -20.44
N LEU A 157 6.80 -16.13 -19.58
CA LEU A 157 7.21 -14.76 -19.88
C LEU A 157 8.28 -14.67 -20.99
N TRP A 158 9.11 -15.68 -21.16
CA TRP A 158 10.10 -15.75 -22.24
C TRP A 158 9.78 -16.79 -23.30
N ASP A 159 8.53 -17.31 -23.33
CA ASP A 159 8.05 -18.15 -24.41
C ASP A 159 7.75 -17.29 -25.66
N PRO A 160 8.37 -17.58 -26.84
CA PRO A 160 8.12 -16.84 -28.07
C PRO A 160 6.66 -16.82 -28.53
N LYS A 161 5.82 -17.73 -28.04
CA LYS A 161 4.36 -17.75 -28.26
C LYS A 161 3.69 -16.41 -27.90
N TYR A 162 4.25 -15.67 -26.94
CA TYR A 162 3.69 -14.44 -26.43
C TYR A 162 4.42 -13.18 -26.90
N LYS A 163 5.20 -13.29 -27.99
CA LYS A 163 5.94 -12.15 -28.54
C LYS A 163 5.02 -10.99 -28.91
N GLY A 164 5.33 -9.78 -28.38
CA GLY A 164 4.56 -8.57 -28.57
C GLY A 164 3.23 -8.52 -27.81
N ARG A 165 3.03 -9.42 -26.83
CA ARG A 165 1.77 -9.56 -26.08
C ARG A 165 1.93 -9.34 -24.58
N ILE A 166 3.13 -8.96 -24.12
CA ILE A 166 3.45 -8.78 -22.70
C ILE A 166 3.68 -7.30 -22.40
N ALA A 167 3.05 -6.77 -21.34
CA ALA A 167 3.52 -5.59 -20.66
C ALA A 167 4.45 -6.00 -19.51
N VAL A 168 5.46 -5.20 -19.24
CA VAL A 168 6.38 -5.41 -18.14
C VAL A 168 6.20 -4.27 -17.15
N TYR A 169 5.93 -4.58 -15.88
CA TYR A 169 5.91 -3.59 -14.82
C TYR A 169 7.31 -3.05 -14.56
N ASP A 170 7.47 -1.73 -14.65
CA ASP A 170 8.77 -1.05 -14.53
C ASP A 170 9.24 -1.02 -13.08
N TYR A 171 9.64 -2.19 -12.57
CA TYR A 171 10.25 -2.33 -11.26
C TYR A 171 11.19 -3.55 -11.22
N TYR A 172 12.50 -3.31 -11.16
CA TYR A 172 13.51 -4.35 -11.33
C TYR A 172 13.51 -5.41 -10.23
N ILE A 173 13.32 -5.03 -8.95
CA ILE A 173 13.39 -5.96 -7.81
C ILE A 173 12.40 -7.12 -7.95
N PRO A 174 11.07 -6.89 -8.07
CA PRO A 174 10.14 -8.00 -8.24
C PRO A 174 10.33 -8.74 -9.55
N LEU A 175 10.65 -8.05 -10.66
CA LEU A 175 10.79 -8.72 -11.94
C LEU A 175 12.01 -9.66 -11.97
N MET A 176 13.16 -9.23 -11.44
CA MET A 176 14.33 -10.11 -11.31
C MET A 176 14.06 -11.26 -10.33
N GLY A 177 13.29 -11.00 -9.26
CA GLY A 177 12.80 -12.03 -8.35
C GLY A 177 11.95 -13.09 -9.06
N MET A 178 11.02 -12.67 -9.90
CA MET A 178 10.21 -13.58 -10.73
C MET A 178 11.05 -14.40 -11.71
N VAL A 179 12.03 -13.76 -12.36
CA VAL A 179 12.98 -14.46 -13.24
C VAL A 179 13.77 -15.51 -12.45
N ALA A 180 14.26 -15.18 -11.26
CA ALA A 180 14.94 -16.14 -10.40
C ALA A 180 14.05 -17.35 -10.08
N ILE A 181 12.79 -17.10 -9.69
CA ILE A 181 11.79 -18.16 -9.42
C ILE A 181 11.62 -19.06 -10.66
N GLY A 182 11.41 -18.46 -11.83
CA GLY A 182 11.26 -19.21 -13.07
C GLY A 182 12.52 -20.00 -13.51
N LEU A 183 13.68 -19.66 -12.94
CA LEU A 183 14.94 -20.41 -13.08
C LEU A 183 15.14 -21.46 -11.96
N GLY A 184 14.16 -21.61 -11.06
CA GLY A 184 14.22 -22.54 -9.92
C GLY A 184 15.06 -22.05 -8.74
N MET A 185 15.32 -20.74 -8.66
CA MET A 185 16.05 -20.08 -7.57
C MET A 185 15.07 -19.28 -6.68
N LYS A 186 15.44 -19.01 -5.44
CA LYS A 186 14.74 -18.01 -4.63
C LYS A 186 15.22 -16.59 -5.01
N PRO A 187 14.39 -15.55 -4.88
CA PRO A 187 14.84 -14.17 -5.07
C PRO A 187 16.07 -13.81 -4.23
N SER A 188 16.17 -14.34 -3.00
CA SER A 188 17.33 -14.15 -2.11
C SER A 188 18.62 -14.83 -2.59
N ASP A 189 18.56 -15.71 -3.58
CA ASP A 189 19.74 -16.39 -4.14
C ASP A 189 20.38 -15.58 -5.29
N ILE A 190 19.76 -14.44 -5.66
CA ILE A 190 20.34 -13.51 -6.65
C ILE A 190 21.69 -13.02 -6.15
N SER A 191 22.70 -13.10 -6.98
CA SER A 191 24.06 -12.74 -6.69
C SER A 191 24.78 -12.29 -7.96
N GLU A 192 25.93 -11.67 -7.85
CA GLU A 192 26.75 -11.30 -9.01
C GLU A 192 27.06 -12.49 -9.91
N ALA A 193 27.23 -13.69 -9.34
CA ALA A 193 27.60 -14.89 -10.10
C ALA A 193 26.48 -15.37 -11.02
N ASN A 194 25.21 -15.21 -10.65
CA ASN A 194 24.04 -15.64 -11.44
C ASN A 194 23.31 -14.50 -12.13
N LEU A 195 23.68 -13.24 -11.88
CA LEU A 195 23.07 -12.08 -12.53
C LEU A 195 23.10 -12.12 -14.06
N PRO A 196 24.17 -12.63 -14.73
CA PRO A 196 24.17 -12.81 -16.19
C PRO A 196 23.04 -13.74 -16.69
N GLN A 197 22.74 -14.82 -15.98
CA GLN A 197 21.65 -15.72 -16.33
C GLN A 197 20.27 -15.03 -16.17
N ILE A 198 20.10 -14.23 -15.13
CA ILE A 198 18.88 -13.42 -14.93
C ILE A 198 18.74 -12.39 -16.04
N ARG A 199 19.84 -11.70 -16.40
CA ARG A 199 19.89 -10.74 -17.50
C ARG A 199 19.42 -11.38 -18.82
N ASP A 200 19.94 -12.55 -19.18
CA ASP A 200 19.56 -13.24 -20.43
C ASP A 200 18.05 -13.52 -20.49
N ARG A 201 17.42 -13.89 -19.37
CA ARG A 201 15.97 -14.10 -19.30
C ARG A 201 15.18 -12.80 -19.33
N LEU A 202 15.66 -11.75 -18.68
CA LEU A 202 15.05 -10.41 -18.80
C LEU A 202 15.03 -9.95 -20.25
N PHE A 203 16.12 -10.12 -20.99
CA PHE A 203 16.16 -9.72 -22.40
C PHE A 203 15.22 -10.57 -23.26
N ALA A 204 15.06 -11.86 -22.98
CA ALA A 204 14.05 -12.68 -23.63
C ALA A 204 12.62 -12.21 -23.30
N ILE A 205 12.35 -11.74 -22.08
CA ILE A 205 11.08 -11.09 -21.74
C ILE A 205 10.92 -9.78 -22.53
N LYS A 206 11.99 -8.99 -22.67
CA LYS A 206 11.97 -7.74 -23.44
C LYS A 206 11.58 -7.99 -24.91
N GLU A 207 12.11 -9.03 -25.53
CA GLU A 207 11.76 -9.41 -26.91
C GLU A 207 10.26 -9.78 -27.05
N ASN A 208 9.65 -10.29 -25.98
CA ASN A 208 8.23 -10.62 -25.93
C ASN A 208 7.35 -9.42 -25.53
N SER A 209 7.96 -8.34 -25.02
CA SER A 209 7.19 -7.20 -24.52
C SER A 209 6.73 -6.28 -25.65
N ALA A 210 5.52 -5.76 -25.48
CA ALA A 210 5.00 -4.64 -26.26
C ALA A 210 5.32 -3.30 -25.63
N LEU A 211 5.46 -3.28 -24.29
CA LEU A 211 5.79 -2.08 -23.51
C LEU A 211 6.41 -2.45 -22.15
N VAL A 212 7.11 -1.48 -21.59
CA VAL A 212 7.50 -1.43 -20.18
C VAL A 212 6.87 -0.16 -19.60
N GLY A 213 6.19 -0.26 -18.47
CA GLY A 213 5.47 0.89 -17.90
C GLY A 213 5.11 0.71 -16.43
N ASP A 214 4.62 1.79 -15.85
CA ASP A 214 4.08 1.79 -14.49
C ASP A 214 2.80 0.93 -14.37
N VAL A 215 2.25 0.86 -13.17
CA VAL A 215 1.03 0.09 -12.87
C VAL A 215 -0.13 0.52 -13.77
N VAL A 216 -0.39 1.84 -13.87
CA VAL A 216 -1.55 2.39 -14.59
C VAL A 216 -1.41 2.15 -16.09
N THR A 217 -0.22 2.36 -16.64
CA THR A 217 0.09 2.10 -18.06
C THR A 217 -0.11 0.62 -18.41
N SER A 218 0.44 -0.28 -17.60
CA SER A 218 0.32 -1.73 -17.78
C SER A 218 -1.13 -2.22 -17.64
N GLN A 219 -1.84 -1.71 -16.65
CA GLN A 219 -3.26 -2.00 -16.42
C GLN A 219 -4.12 -1.56 -17.60
N THR A 220 -3.90 -0.33 -18.09
CA THR A 220 -4.62 0.21 -19.25
C THR A 220 -4.36 -0.63 -20.51
N ALA A 221 -3.10 -1.04 -20.73
CA ALA A 221 -2.74 -1.86 -21.87
C ALA A 221 -3.44 -3.23 -21.83
N LEU A 222 -3.55 -3.87 -20.66
CA LEU A 222 -4.29 -5.12 -20.50
C LEU A 222 -5.79 -4.91 -20.68
N ALA A 223 -6.38 -3.88 -20.04
CA ALA A 223 -7.80 -3.60 -20.11
C ALA A 223 -8.29 -3.29 -21.54
N THR A 224 -7.47 -2.58 -22.32
CA THR A 224 -7.76 -2.23 -23.73
C THR A 224 -7.42 -3.34 -24.73
N GLY A 225 -6.76 -4.41 -24.27
CA GLY A 225 -6.33 -5.53 -25.14
C GLY A 225 -5.10 -5.21 -26.00
N GLN A 226 -4.32 -4.19 -25.67
CA GLN A 226 -3.03 -3.92 -26.28
C GLN A 226 -2.02 -5.02 -25.94
N VAL A 227 -2.11 -5.58 -24.74
CA VAL A 227 -1.36 -6.75 -24.27
C VAL A 227 -2.30 -7.79 -23.69
N ASP A 228 -1.83 -9.01 -23.53
CA ASP A 228 -2.60 -10.12 -22.98
C ASP A 228 -2.07 -10.62 -21.65
N ILE A 229 -0.83 -10.24 -21.30
CA ILE A 229 -0.14 -10.63 -20.06
C ILE A 229 0.58 -9.40 -19.48
N ILE A 230 0.63 -9.30 -18.15
CA ILE A 230 1.52 -8.37 -17.45
C ILE A 230 2.50 -9.19 -16.60
N ALA A 231 3.78 -9.06 -16.90
CA ALA A 231 4.88 -9.55 -16.08
C ALA A 231 5.09 -8.60 -14.88
N GLY A 232 5.01 -9.11 -13.68
CA GLY A 232 5.04 -8.30 -12.46
C GLY A 232 3.66 -7.75 -12.04
N GLY A 233 2.59 -8.06 -12.81
CA GLY A 233 1.21 -7.77 -12.42
C GLY A 233 0.72 -8.71 -11.31
N GLY A 234 -0.49 -8.50 -10.86
CA GLY A 234 -1.13 -9.31 -9.82
C GLY A 234 -2.58 -8.89 -9.59
N GLU A 235 -3.10 -9.21 -8.42
CA GLU A 235 -4.45 -8.82 -8.02
C GLU A 235 -4.67 -7.31 -8.08
N TYR A 236 -3.67 -6.52 -7.73
CA TYR A 236 -3.74 -5.07 -7.71
C TYR A 236 -3.96 -4.45 -9.11
N VAL A 237 -3.70 -5.21 -10.16
CA VAL A 237 -3.97 -4.79 -11.54
C VAL A 237 -5.38 -5.17 -11.98
N THR A 238 -5.85 -6.39 -11.65
CA THR A 238 -7.05 -6.98 -12.27
C THR A 238 -8.25 -7.02 -11.35
N ALA A 239 -8.06 -7.09 -10.03
CA ALA A 239 -9.20 -7.34 -9.12
C ALA A 239 -10.25 -6.23 -9.16
N GLY A 240 -9.83 -4.96 -9.17
CA GLY A 240 -10.75 -3.83 -9.30
C GLY A 240 -11.48 -3.77 -10.66
N LEU A 241 -10.86 -4.29 -11.73
CA LEU A 241 -11.44 -4.32 -13.07
C LEU A 241 -12.33 -5.54 -13.33
N HIS A 242 -12.33 -6.52 -12.43
CA HIS A 242 -13.04 -7.78 -12.63
C HIS A 242 -14.54 -7.61 -12.84
N GLN A 243 -15.15 -6.61 -12.19
CA GLN A 243 -16.58 -6.29 -12.37
C GLN A 243 -16.90 -5.76 -13.77
N GLU A 244 -15.94 -5.06 -14.40
CA GLU A 244 -16.10 -4.52 -15.76
C GLU A 244 -15.75 -5.54 -16.82
N ASN A 245 -14.73 -6.38 -16.55
CA ASN A 245 -14.26 -7.42 -17.45
C ASN A 245 -13.79 -8.65 -16.66
N ALA A 246 -14.66 -9.65 -16.55
CA ALA A 246 -14.40 -10.90 -15.83
C ALA A 246 -13.34 -11.80 -16.50
N ASP A 247 -12.88 -11.45 -17.70
CA ASP A 247 -11.76 -12.17 -18.36
C ASP A 247 -10.39 -11.68 -17.89
N LEU A 248 -10.31 -10.53 -17.23
CA LEU A 248 -9.08 -10.05 -16.59
C LEU A 248 -8.87 -10.78 -15.27
N ASP A 249 -7.77 -11.48 -15.15
CA ASP A 249 -7.49 -12.35 -14.01
C ASP A 249 -5.99 -12.28 -13.64
N TRP A 250 -5.66 -12.84 -12.52
CA TRP A 250 -4.29 -12.97 -12.03
C TRP A 250 -4.05 -14.41 -11.55
N VAL A 251 -2.81 -14.81 -11.46
CA VAL A 251 -2.43 -16.12 -10.95
C VAL A 251 -1.10 -16.07 -10.22
N LEU A 252 -0.99 -16.80 -9.12
CA LEU A 252 0.29 -17.15 -8.54
C LEU A 252 0.71 -18.51 -9.14
N PRO A 253 1.78 -18.54 -9.99
CA PRO A 253 2.27 -19.77 -10.61
C PRO A 253 2.61 -20.87 -9.60
N ASP A 254 2.71 -22.10 -10.08
CA ASP A 254 3.09 -23.24 -9.23
C ASP A 254 4.51 -23.12 -8.68
N ASP A 255 5.40 -22.45 -9.39
CA ASP A 255 6.77 -22.12 -9.00
C ASP A 255 6.86 -20.93 -8.02
N GLY A 256 5.77 -20.20 -7.81
CA GLY A 256 5.67 -19.15 -6.81
C GLY A 256 5.58 -17.75 -7.39
N GLY A 257 5.73 -16.75 -6.53
CA GLY A 257 5.73 -15.34 -6.89
C GLY A 257 6.45 -14.48 -5.85
N VAL A 258 6.59 -13.21 -6.15
CA VAL A 258 7.20 -12.23 -5.23
C VAL A 258 6.10 -11.50 -4.48
N ARG A 259 6.18 -11.48 -3.15
CA ARG A 259 5.19 -10.84 -2.29
C ARG A 259 5.68 -9.46 -1.83
N TRP A 260 4.92 -8.44 -2.16
CA TRP A 260 5.10 -7.11 -1.60
C TRP A 260 4.26 -6.93 -0.33
N MET A 261 4.61 -5.95 0.49
CA MET A 261 3.89 -5.66 1.72
C MET A 261 4.06 -4.19 2.08
N GLN A 262 2.95 -3.55 2.45
CA GLN A 262 2.93 -2.22 3.04
C GLN A 262 2.85 -2.33 4.56
N ALA A 263 3.41 -1.33 5.22
CA ALA A 263 3.35 -1.19 6.66
C ALA A 263 2.96 0.24 7.03
N ILE A 264 2.24 0.39 8.13
CA ILE A 264 1.78 1.66 8.66
C ILE A 264 2.46 1.96 10.00
N GLY A 265 2.93 3.18 10.16
CA GLY A 265 3.58 3.67 11.39
C GLY A 265 3.14 5.08 11.75
N VAL A 266 3.57 5.53 12.93
CA VAL A 266 3.29 6.87 13.46
C VAL A 266 4.59 7.67 13.44
N PHE A 267 4.53 8.91 12.94
CA PHE A 267 5.71 9.78 12.95
C PHE A 267 6.16 10.10 14.37
N ALA A 268 7.47 10.03 14.62
CA ALA A 268 8.08 10.36 15.91
C ALA A 268 7.86 11.84 16.30
N SER A 269 7.75 12.72 15.30
CA SER A 269 7.50 14.15 15.48
C SER A 269 6.02 14.53 15.65
N SER A 270 5.10 13.58 15.53
CA SER A 270 3.66 13.86 15.71
C SER A 270 3.35 14.25 17.14
N GLU A 271 2.63 15.35 17.31
CA GLU A 271 2.05 15.77 18.61
C GLU A 271 0.76 15.00 18.94
N LYS A 272 0.21 14.23 17.97
CA LYS A 272 -1.06 13.49 18.05
C LYS A 272 -0.85 11.98 18.06
N GLN A 273 0.27 11.49 18.59
CA GLN A 273 0.65 10.06 18.54
C GLN A 273 -0.45 9.11 19.02
N ARG A 274 -1.25 9.50 20.03
CA ARG A 274 -2.36 8.69 20.51
C ARG A 274 -3.44 8.52 19.44
N LEU A 275 -3.88 9.62 18.81
CA LEU A 275 -4.90 9.60 17.76
C LEU A 275 -4.37 8.87 16.50
N ALA A 276 -3.12 9.11 16.12
CA ALA A 276 -2.45 8.40 15.03
C ALA A 276 -2.37 6.88 15.30
N THR A 277 -2.10 6.47 16.55
CA THR A 277 -2.13 5.06 16.95
C THR A 277 -3.53 4.46 16.84
N GLU A 278 -4.59 5.20 17.22
CA GLU A 278 -5.97 4.75 17.02
C GLU A 278 -6.32 4.59 15.53
N PHE A 279 -5.77 5.45 14.66
CA PHE A 279 -5.91 5.28 13.21
C PHE A 279 -5.23 4.00 12.72
N VAL A 280 -4.01 3.73 13.16
CA VAL A 280 -3.32 2.46 12.84
C VAL A 280 -4.15 1.25 13.30
N LYS A 281 -4.71 1.28 14.52
CA LYS A 281 -5.59 0.21 15.03
C LYS A 281 -6.85 0.04 14.18
N TYR A 282 -7.45 1.14 13.74
CA TYR A 282 -8.61 1.11 12.85
C TYR A 282 -8.25 0.46 11.52
N ILE A 283 -7.14 0.88 10.90
CA ILE A 283 -6.65 0.28 9.64
C ILE A 283 -6.44 -1.22 9.79
N LEU A 284 -5.94 -1.71 10.92
CA LEU A 284 -5.71 -3.13 11.18
C LEU A 284 -6.95 -3.90 11.66
N SER A 285 -8.06 -3.22 11.92
CA SER A 285 -9.31 -3.88 12.34
C SER A 285 -9.94 -4.68 11.18
N PRO A 286 -10.81 -5.67 11.43
CA PRO A 286 -11.50 -6.40 10.36
C PRO A 286 -12.27 -5.47 9.39
N GLU A 287 -12.92 -4.42 9.90
CA GLU A 287 -13.61 -3.40 9.11
C GLU A 287 -12.64 -2.58 8.26
N GLY A 288 -11.61 -1.99 8.87
CA GLY A 288 -10.61 -1.16 8.19
C GLY A 288 -9.87 -1.94 7.10
N GLN A 289 -9.51 -3.18 7.41
CA GLN A 289 -8.83 -4.08 6.48
C GLN A 289 -9.68 -4.45 5.26
N ALA A 290 -10.98 -4.69 5.44
CA ALA A 290 -11.85 -4.97 4.31
C ALA A 290 -11.98 -3.76 3.37
N ARG A 291 -12.09 -2.55 3.94
CA ARG A 291 -12.17 -1.29 3.18
C ARG A 291 -10.86 -0.97 2.46
N LEU A 292 -9.73 -1.16 3.14
CA LEU A 292 -8.41 -0.95 2.55
C LEU A 292 -8.13 -1.95 1.43
N ALA A 293 -8.47 -3.23 1.64
CA ALA A 293 -8.24 -4.29 0.64
C ALA A 293 -8.97 -4.06 -0.68
N THR A 294 -10.08 -3.33 -0.66
CA THR A 294 -10.95 -3.09 -1.82
C THR A 294 -11.14 -1.61 -2.13
N SER A 295 -10.11 -0.82 -1.82
CA SER A 295 -10.06 0.60 -2.13
C SER A 295 -10.19 0.88 -3.63
N SER A 296 -10.78 2.01 -3.97
CA SER A 296 -11.03 2.44 -5.35
C SER A 296 -9.76 2.62 -6.19
N CYS A 297 -8.59 2.82 -5.56
CA CYS A 297 -7.32 2.94 -6.29
C CYS A 297 -6.83 1.59 -6.79
N TYR A 298 -6.68 0.62 -5.91
CA TYR A 298 -6.36 -0.77 -6.27
C TYR A 298 -6.73 -1.74 -5.13
N TRP A 299 -7.04 -2.96 -5.50
CA TRP A 299 -7.33 -4.03 -4.55
C TRP A 299 -6.07 -4.81 -4.20
N ALA A 300 -5.99 -5.31 -2.96
CA ALA A 300 -4.96 -6.27 -2.55
C ALA A 300 -5.35 -7.01 -1.28
N MET A 301 -4.48 -7.90 -0.79
CA MET A 301 -4.78 -8.76 0.34
C MET A 301 -4.73 -7.99 1.65
N PRO A 302 -5.76 -8.05 2.50
CA PRO A 302 -5.68 -7.55 3.86
C PRO A 302 -4.69 -8.38 4.69
N ALA A 303 -3.94 -7.72 5.57
CA ALA A 303 -3.03 -8.42 6.48
C ALA A 303 -3.79 -9.19 7.60
N ASN A 304 -4.99 -8.74 7.93
CA ASN A 304 -5.85 -9.35 8.94
C ASN A 304 -6.71 -10.47 8.33
N ALA A 305 -6.51 -11.71 8.80
CA ALA A 305 -7.22 -12.89 8.32
C ALA A 305 -8.74 -12.86 8.62
N LYS A 306 -9.19 -11.94 9.49
CA LYS A 306 -10.61 -11.73 9.83
C LYS A 306 -11.23 -10.53 9.11
N ALA A 307 -10.58 -10.01 8.04
CA ALA A 307 -11.15 -8.93 7.26
C ALA A 307 -12.58 -9.25 6.77
N GLU A 308 -13.48 -8.28 6.91
CA GLU A 308 -14.91 -8.45 6.62
C GLU A 308 -15.19 -8.35 5.11
N LEU A 309 -14.58 -9.23 4.33
CA LEU A 309 -14.76 -9.31 2.88
C LEU A 309 -16.11 -9.96 2.52
N THR A 310 -16.77 -9.45 1.48
CA THR A 310 -17.93 -10.12 0.86
C THR A 310 -17.49 -11.39 0.12
N ASP A 311 -18.44 -12.28 -0.20
CA ASP A 311 -18.12 -13.51 -0.92
C ASP A 311 -17.53 -13.23 -2.32
N GLU A 312 -18.01 -12.17 -3.00
CA GLU A 312 -17.47 -11.72 -4.28
C GLU A 312 -16.01 -11.23 -4.14
N GLN A 313 -15.74 -10.39 -3.13
CA GLN A 313 -14.39 -9.90 -2.85
C GLN A 313 -13.43 -11.06 -2.53
N LYS A 314 -13.88 -12.04 -1.72
CA LYS A 314 -13.13 -13.25 -1.42
C LYS A 314 -12.80 -14.05 -2.67
N GLN A 315 -13.76 -14.18 -3.58
CA GLN A 315 -13.56 -14.91 -4.83
C GLN A 315 -12.50 -14.21 -5.71
N VAL A 316 -12.63 -12.90 -5.91
CA VAL A 316 -11.71 -12.10 -6.76
C VAL A 316 -10.30 -12.08 -6.18
N LEU A 317 -10.17 -11.94 -4.85
CA LEU A 317 -8.89 -11.94 -4.14
C LEU A 317 -8.37 -13.36 -3.87
N ARG A 318 -9.09 -14.42 -4.26
CA ARG A 318 -8.70 -15.82 -3.99
C ARG A 318 -8.41 -16.04 -2.50
N TRP A 319 -9.29 -15.49 -1.64
CA TRP A 319 -9.04 -15.35 -0.21
C TRP A 319 -8.79 -16.68 0.50
N ASP A 320 -9.53 -17.72 0.15
CA ASP A 320 -9.39 -19.04 0.77
C ASP A 320 -8.07 -19.75 0.38
N GLU A 321 -7.43 -19.30 -0.72
CA GLU A 321 -6.15 -19.83 -1.20
C GLU A 321 -4.94 -19.14 -0.55
N GLN A 322 -5.15 -17.99 0.13
CA GLN A 322 -4.07 -17.14 0.63
C GLN A 322 -3.07 -17.84 1.56
N PRO A 323 -3.46 -18.75 2.49
CA PRO A 323 -2.47 -19.48 3.26
C PRO A 323 -1.49 -20.28 2.40
N GLY A 324 -1.99 -20.90 1.31
CA GLY A 324 -1.15 -21.61 0.35
C GLY A 324 -0.28 -20.67 -0.50
N PHE A 325 -0.81 -19.50 -0.89
CA PHE A 325 -0.07 -18.50 -1.67
C PHE A 325 1.04 -17.85 -0.84
N ILE A 326 0.77 -17.51 0.41
CA ILE A 326 1.78 -17.00 1.34
C ILE A 326 2.92 -17.99 1.49
N ALA A 327 2.61 -19.30 1.67
CA ALA A 327 3.60 -20.35 1.87
C ALA A 327 4.53 -20.57 0.66
N LYS A 328 4.06 -20.33 -0.56
CA LYS A 328 4.85 -20.50 -1.80
C LYS A 328 5.34 -19.21 -2.44
N SER A 329 5.12 -18.06 -1.80
CA SER A 329 5.63 -16.76 -2.24
C SER A 329 6.84 -16.31 -1.43
N TYR A 330 7.65 -15.45 -2.03
CA TYR A 330 8.85 -14.92 -1.41
C TYR A 330 8.68 -13.41 -1.16
N PRO A 331 9.10 -12.89 0.02
CA PRO A 331 9.14 -11.45 0.22
C PRO A 331 10.12 -10.80 -0.75
N TYR A 332 10.03 -9.49 -0.91
CA TYR A 332 11.04 -8.73 -1.64
C TYR A 332 12.43 -9.06 -1.13
N PHE A 333 13.32 -9.33 -2.06
CA PHE A 333 14.74 -9.44 -1.78
C PHE A 333 15.33 -8.03 -1.68
N ILE A 334 16.10 -7.79 -0.62
CA ILE A 334 16.83 -6.52 -0.42
C ILE A 334 18.30 -6.83 -0.70
N PRO A 335 18.84 -6.44 -1.88
CA PRO A 335 20.24 -6.62 -2.19
C PRO A 335 21.11 -5.71 -1.29
N ASP A 336 22.38 -6.08 -1.09
CA ASP A 336 23.36 -5.12 -0.60
C ASP A 336 23.65 -4.05 -1.67
N ALA A 337 24.32 -2.95 -1.28
CA ALA A 337 24.51 -1.80 -2.15
C ALA A 337 25.29 -2.13 -3.44
N ASP A 338 26.25 -3.06 -3.39
CA ASP A 338 27.07 -3.44 -4.55
C ASP A 338 26.25 -4.27 -5.54
N LEU A 339 25.49 -5.23 -5.05
CA LEU A 339 24.58 -6.05 -5.88
C LEU A 339 23.44 -5.18 -6.44
N ASP A 340 22.87 -4.28 -5.64
CA ASP A 340 21.82 -3.37 -6.07
C ASP A 340 22.27 -2.51 -7.25
N ALA A 341 23.45 -1.91 -7.16
CA ALA A 341 24.03 -1.13 -8.26
C ALA A 341 24.15 -1.95 -9.55
N LYS A 342 24.60 -3.21 -9.46
CA LYS A 342 24.70 -4.12 -10.64
C LYS A 342 23.35 -4.52 -11.19
N MET A 343 22.36 -4.77 -10.33
CA MET A 343 20.99 -5.04 -10.76
C MET A 343 20.39 -3.83 -11.48
N LEU A 344 20.64 -2.61 -11.00
CA LEU A 344 20.21 -1.37 -11.65
C LEU A 344 20.91 -1.16 -13.00
N GLU A 345 22.20 -1.50 -13.15
CA GLU A 345 22.89 -1.48 -14.44
C GLU A 345 22.19 -2.42 -15.45
N VAL A 346 21.91 -3.67 -15.06
CA VAL A 346 21.18 -4.63 -15.90
C VAL A 346 19.80 -4.12 -16.26
N TRP A 347 19.09 -3.48 -15.31
CA TRP A 347 17.77 -2.90 -15.57
C TRP A 347 17.83 -1.72 -16.54
N THR A 348 18.84 -0.87 -16.38
CA THR A 348 19.06 0.27 -17.30
C THR A 348 19.32 -0.25 -18.73
N GLU A 349 20.15 -1.28 -18.90
CA GLU A 349 20.34 -1.93 -20.20
C GLU A 349 19.03 -2.50 -20.76
N PHE A 350 18.24 -3.17 -19.90
CA PHE A 350 16.93 -3.72 -20.28
C PHE A 350 15.97 -2.62 -20.77
N LEU A 351 15.92 -1.45 -20.13
CA LEU A 351 15.06 -0.35 -20.54
C LEU A 351 15.51 0.26 -21.88
N GLN A 352 16.82 0.26 -22.17
CA GLN A 352 17.39 0.83 -23.39
C GLN A 352 17.35 -0.12 -24.59
N HIS A 353 17.15 -1.43 -24.36
CA HIS A 353 17.07 -2.46 -25.39
C HIS A 353 15.69 -2.41 -26.09
#